data_3b393bce4b7c11918b46660e284aad0e
#
_entry.id   3b393bce4b7c11918b46660e284aad0e
#
_cell.length_a   1.000
_cell.length_b   1.000
_cell.length_c   1.000
_cell.angle_alpha   90.00
_cell.angle_beta   90.00
_cell.angle_gamma   90.00
#
_symmetry.space_group_name_H-M   'P 1'
#
loop_
_entity.id
_entity.type
_entity.pdbx_description
1 polymer ?
#
loop_
_entity_poly.entity_id
_entity_poly.type
_entity_poly.pdbx_seq_one_letter_code
_entity_poly.pdbx_strand_id
1 'polypeptide(L)'
;FNHNQDFGLVHLEAYMSLTSYNAIEEYFHFIVRAFDNLLEQLGTRGNRFEKWCNKLDGELLSEHHNQFLQGFVRLGTLIGYEPIRPKHQSATDCLWRGIFGNYKEIITFEAKIEHTPAGKIIASDIGQAHNQMARAISEYENLGYTIRSSVITHMSKLMPDAESSAGIIRIITKDSISELWETIRRLLTEYRNVWSPDDLNARRQSAESLKPKLPQTGWLIRALDYNARFITKDVLLSEWKQ
;
A
#
# COMPACT_ATOMS: atom_id res chain seq x y z
N PHE A 1 -2.23 41.41 29.95
CA PHE A 1 -3.36 40.95 29.11
C PHE A 1 -2.78 40.21 27.92
N ASN A 2 -2.47 38.92 28.05
CA ASN A 2 -2.25 37.99 26.95
C ASN A 2 -2.15 36.54 27.50
N HIS A 3 -3.20 36.07 28.17
CA HIS A 3 -3.25 34.67 28.68
C HIS A 3 -4.22 33.74 27.91
N ASN A 4 -4.92 34.24 26.88
CA ASN A 4 -5.92 33.43 26.18
C ASN A 4 -5.49 32.84 24.80
N GLN A 5 -4.27 33.19 24.31
CA GLN A 5 -3.78 32.64 23.06
C GLN A 5 -2.99 31.35 23.23
N ASP A 6 -2.33 31.13 24.38
CA ASP A 6 -1.52 29.92 24.60
C ASP A 6 -2.37 28.66 24.88
N PHE A 7 -3.54 28.83 25.50
CA PHE A 7 -4.45 27.67 25.75
C PHE A 7 -5.03 27.05 24.49
N GLY A 8 -5.28 27.83 23.43
CA GLY A 8 -5.81 27.36 22.16
C GLY A 8 -4.80 26.53 21.35
N LEU A 9 -3.53 26.94 21.37
CA LEU A 9 -2.44 26.26 20.66
C LEU A 9 -2.11 24.90 21.31
N VAL A 10 -1.98 24.86 22.62
CA VAL A 10 -1.70 23.62 23.37
C VAL A 10 -2.85 22.61 23.21
N HIS A 11 -4.11 23.06 23.20
CA HIS A 11 -5.24 22.18 22.94
C HIS A 11 -5.29 21.69 21.49
N LEU A 12 -4.92 22.51 20.51
CA LEU A 12 -4.88 22.13 19.11
C LEU A 12 -3.76 21.09 18.84
N GLU A 13 -2.56 21.33 19.40
CA GLU A 13 -1.44 20.38 19.30
C GLU A 13 -1.73 19.05 20.01
N ALA A 14 -2.35 19.09 21.19
CA ALA A 14 -2.78 17.90 21.89
C ALA A 14 -3.89 17.14 21.13
N TYR A 15 -4.83 17.86 20.52
CA TYR A 15 -5.88 17.25 19.70
C TYR A 15 -5.31 16.66 18.41
N MET A 16 -4.41 17.35 17.74
CA MET A 16 -3.72 16.83 16.54
C MET A 16 -2.83 15.63 16.88
N SER A 17 -2.16 15.60 18.02
CA SER A 17 -1.37 14.45 18.46
C SER A 17 -2.24 13.24 18.81
N LEU A 18 -3.40 13.46 19.44
CA LEU A 18 -4.38 12.40 19.75
C LEU A 18 -5.03 11.82 18.50
N THR A 19 -5.34 12.65 17.50
CA THR A 19 -5.91 12.17 16.22
C THR A 19 -4.89 11.42 15.38
N SER A 20 -3.63 11.85 15.38
CA SER A 20 -2.51 11.14 14.73
C SER A 20 -2.23 9.81 15.43
N TYR A 21 -2.23 9.79 16.75
CA TYR A 21 -2.03 8.59 17.54
C TYR A 21 -3.13 7.54 17.26
N ASN A 22 -4.38 7.96 17.20
CA ASN A 22 -5.49 7.05 16.87
C ASN A 22 -5.37 6.48 15.45
N ALA A 23 -4.94 7.28 14.47
CA ALA A 23 -4.76 6.81 13.10
C ALA A 23 -3.61 5.79 12.97
N ILE A 24 -2.51 5.98 13.69
CA ILE A 24 -1.38 5.03 13.74
C ILE A 24 -1.83 3.71 14.38
N GLU A 25 -2.52 3.77 15.51
CA GLU A 25 -3.05 2.59 16.19
C GLU A 25 -4.05 1.84 15.30
N GLU A 26 -4.93 2.53 14.59
CA GLU A 26 -5.89 1.90 13.69
C GLU A 26 -5.20 1.22 12.50
N TYR A 27 -4.20 1.86 11.87
CA TYR A 27 -3.46 1.23 10.76
C TYR A 27 -2.74 -0.04 11.21
N PHE A 28 -2.10 0.00 12.37
CA PHE A 28 -1.51 -1.17 13.01
C PHE A 28 -2.53 -2.29 13.18
N HIS A 29 -3.73 -2.00 13.68
CA HIS A 29 -4.79 -2.99 13.87
C HIS A 29 -5.26 -3.64 12.56
N PHE A 30 -5.31 -2.89 11.46
CA PHE A 30 -5.67 -3.46 10.16
C PHE A 30 -4.64 -4.48 9.66
N ILE A 31 -3.35 -4.20 9.80
CA ILE A 31 -2.29 -5.14 9.41
C ILE A 31 -2.30 -6.38 10.31
N VAL A 32 -2.37 -6.19 11.63
CA VAL A 32 -2.43 -7.30 12.59
C VAL A 32 -3.65 -8.18 12.30
N ARG A 33 -4.81 -7.59 12.08
CA ARG A 33 -6.03 -8.32 11.71
C ARG A 33 -5.89 -9.10 10.41
N ALA A 34 -5.22 -8.53 9.41
CA ALA A 34 -4.96 -9.24 8.15
C ALA A 34 -4.05 -10.45 8.37
N PHE A 35 -3.01 -10.32 9.21
CA PHE A 35 -2.13 -11.42 9.59
C PHE A 35 -2.85 -12.50 10.40
N ASP A 36 -3.66 -12.11 11.40
CA ASP A 36 -4.48 -13.04 12.17
C ASP A 36 -5.42 -13.85 11.28
N ASN A 37 -6.20 -13.19 10.44
CA ASN A 37 -7.13 -13.83 9.51
C ASN A 37 -6.42 -14.84 8.60
N LEU A 38 -5.23 -14.48 8.10
CA LEU A 38 -4.45 -15.38 7.27
C LEU A 38 -3.97 -16.60 8.04
N LEU A 39 -3.43 -16.41 9.26
CA LEU A 39 -2.91 -17.51 10.07
C LEU A 39 -4.04 -18.41 10.62
N GLU A 40 -5.22 -17.86 10.90
CA GLU A 40 -6.41 -18.66 11.25
C GLU A 40 -6.83 -19.58 10.09
N GLN A 41 -6.74 -19.11 8.86
CA GLN A 41 -7.06 -19.92 7.67
C GLN A 41 -6.00 -20.97 7.35
N LEU A 42 -4.72 -20.61 7.48
CA LEU A 42 -3.61 -21.50 7.08
C LEU A 42 -3.18 -22.44 8.20
N GLY A 43 -3.38 -22.05 9.45
CA GLY A 43 -2.82 -22.68 10.64
C GLY A 43 -1.31 -22.40 10.79
N THR A 44 -0.79 -22.65 11.99
CA THR A 44 0.63 -22.45 12.32
C THR A 44 1.50 -23.66 11.98
N ARG A 45 0.90 -24.84 11.79
CA ARG A 45 1.60 -26.11 11.57
C ARG A 45 1.52 -26.55 10.12
N GLY A 46 2.52 -27.31 9.70
CA GLY A 46 2.61 -27.85 8.35
C GLY A 46 3.10 -26.85 7.32
N ASN A 47 2.94 -27.19 6.03
CA ASN A 47 3.51 -26.44 4.89
C ASN A 47 2.50 -25.51 4.19
N ARG A 48 1.31 -25.30 4.75
CA ARG A 48 0.28 -24.45 4.11
C ARG A 48 0.73 -23.01 3.99
N PHE A 49 1.35 -22.48 5.04
CA PHE A 49 1.90 -21.14 5.06
C PHE A 49 2.96 -20.95 3.96
N GLU A 50 3.94 -21.85 3.89
CA GLU A 50 5.00 -21.78 2.87
C GLU A 50 4.42 -21.90 1.45
N LYS A 51 3.47 -22.80 1.24
CA LYS A 51 2.77 -22.93 -0.05
C LYS A 51 2.02 -21.66 -0.43
N TRP A 52 1.40 -21.00 0.55
CA TRP A 52 0.70 -19.74 0.32
C TRP A 52 1.67 -18.61 -0.01
N CYS A 53 2.79 -18.47 0.72
CA CYS A 53 3.84 -17.51 0.41
C CYS A 53 4.42 -17.73 -0.99
N ASN A 54 4.80 -18.97 -1.32
CA ASN A 54 5.34 -19.30 -2.65
C ASN A 54 4.32 -19.04 -3.78
N LYS A 55 3.03 -19.22 -3.51
CA LYS A 55 1.99 -18.86 -4.48
C LYS A 55 1.94 -17.35 -4.69
N LEU A 56 2.01 -16.55 -3.61
CA LEU A 56 2.02 -15.10 -3.73
C LEU A 56 3.29 -14.60 -4.42
N ASP A 57 4.45 -15.20 -4.15
CA ASP A 57 5.70 -14.97 -4.89
C ASP A 57 5.47 -15.14 -6.40
N GLY A 58 4.95 -16.30 -6.80
CA GLY A 58 4.68 -16.62 -8.20
C GLY A 58 3.68 -15.67 -8.86
N GLU A 59 2.67 -15.21 -8.11
CA GLU A 59 1.69 -14.25 -8.60
C GLU A 59 2.32 -12.86 -8.82
N LEU A 60 3.08 -12.34 -7.86
CA LEU A 60 3.72 -11.03 -7.96
C LEU A 60 4.87 -10.99 -8.98
N LEU A 61 5.52 -12.12 -9.21
CA LEU A 61 6.56 -12.26 -10.25
C LEU A 61 5.99 -12.53 -11.63
N SER A 62 4.70 -12.86 -11.74
CA SER A 62 4.07 -13.22 -13.03
C SER A 62 4.14 -12.07 -14.03
N GLU A 63 4.38 -12.40 -15.30
CA GLU A 63 4.21 -11.51 -16.45
C GLU A 63 2.76 -11.51 -16.98
N HIS A 64 1.91 -12.41 -16.48
CA HIS A 64 0.50 -12.43 -16.81
C HIS A 64 -0.26 -11.43 -15.93
N HIS A 65 -0.87 -10.45 -16.58
CA HIS A 65 -1.60 -9.34 -15.94
C HIS A 65 -2.56 -9.80 -14.83
N ASN A 66 -3.44 -10.75 -15.14
CA ASN A 66 -4.42 -11.21 -14.15
C ASN A 66 -3.80 -11.94 -12.95
N GLN A 67 -2.73 -12.69 -13.16
CA GLN A 67 -2.03 -13.36 -12.04
C GLN A 67 -1.33 -12.35 -11.15
N PHE A 68 -0.62 -11.38 -11.75
CA PHE A 68 0.00 -10.30 -11.00
C PHE A 68 -1.05 -9.54 -10.17
N LEU A 69 -2.17 -9.14 -10.78
CA LEU A 69 -3.22 -8.43 -10.06
C LEU A 69 -3.83 -9.25 -8.91
N GLN A 70 -3.91 -10.58 -9.02
CA GLN A 70 -4.32 -11.42 -7.88
C GLN A 70 -3.34 -11.32 -6.72
N GLY A 71 -2.04 -11.41 -6.99
CA GLY A 71 -1.00 -11.20 -5.99
C GLY A 71 -1.02 -9.81 -5.40
N PHE A 72 -1.18 -8.80 -6.24
CA PHE A 72 -1.20 -7.40 -5.84
C PHE A 72 -2.40 -7.05 -4.94
N VAL A 73 -3.57 -7.64 -5.20
CA VAL A 73 -4.74 -7.55 -4.30
C VAL A 73 -4.44 -8.17 -2.94
N ARG A 74 -3.82 -9.36 -2.90
CA ARG A 74 -3.44 -10.00 -1.64
C ARG A 74 -2.42 -9.18 -0.85
N LEU A 75 -1.44 -8.64 -1.54
CA LEU A 75 -0.44 -7.75 -0.93
C LEU A 75 -1.11 -6.52 -0.30
N GLY A 76 -2.01 -5.84 -1.02
CA GLY A 76 -2.77 -4.71 -0.51
C GLY A 76 -3.55 -5.05 0.76
N THR A 77 -4.21 -6.23 0.80
CA THR A 77 -4.91 -6.71 2.00
C THR A 77 -3.97 -6.91 3.18
N LEU A 78 -2.79 -7.52 2.95
CA LEU A 78 -1.81 -7.76 4.02
C LEU A 78 -1.26 -6.48 4.65
N ILE A 79 -1.16 -5.43 3.87
CA ILE A 79 -0.68 -4.12 4.34
C ILE A 79 -1.81 -3.18 4.75
N GLY A 80 -3.00 -3.72 5.03
CA GLY A 80 -4.09 -3.01 5.69
C GLY A 80 -5.03 -2.23 4.78
N TYR A 81 -4.90 -2.34 3.46
CA TYR A 81 -5.85 -1.74 2.52
C TYR A 81 -7.01 -2.67 2.20
N GLU A 82 -8.07 -2.07 1.67
CA GLU A 82 -9.15 -2.76 0.97
C GLU A 82 -8.92 -2.66 -0.54
N PRO A 83 -8.38 -3.71 -1.18
CA PRO A 83 -8.15 -3.70 -2.61
C PRO A 83 -9.46 -3.95 -3.35
N ILE A 84 -9.73 -3.13 -4.36
CA ILE A 84 -10.90 -3.22 -5.21
C ILE A 84 -10.45 -3.41 -6.65
N ARG A 85 -11.01 -4.40 -7.35
CA ARG A 85 -10.87 -4.58 -8.81
C ARG A 85 -12.18 -4.21 -9.48
N PRO A 86 -12.31 -2.99 -10.00
CA PRO A 86 -13.54 -2.58 -10.68
C PRO A 86 -13.76 -3.40 -11.96
N LYS A 87 -15.02 -3.71 -12.27
CA LYS A 87 -15.37 -4.59 -13.42
C LYS A 87 -15.75 -3.83 -14.69
N HIS A 88 -15.65 -2.49 -14.68
CA HIS A 88 -16.07 -1.68 -15.83
C HIS A 88 -14.95 -1.53 -16.86
N GLN A 89 -15.31 -1.49 -18.14
CA GLN A 89 -14.42 -1.09 -19.22
C GLN A 89 -13.86 0.32 -18.92
N SER A 90 -12.58 0.56 -19.07
CA SER A 90 -11.88 1.80 -18.66
C SER A 90 -11.72 2.04 -17.13
N ALA A 91 -11.99 1.04 -16.30
CA ALA A 91 -11.69 1.13 -14.87
C ALA A 91 -10.18 0.93 -14.61
N THR A 92 -9.74 1.37 -13.44
CA THR A 92 -8.39 1.03 -12.95
C THR A 92 -8.24 -0.49 -12.79
N ASP A 93 -7.05 -1.01 -13.02
CA ASP A 93 -6.77 -2.43 -12.82
C ASP A 93 -6.94 -2.85 -11.37
N CYS A 94 -6.51 -1.98 -10.46
CA CYS A 94 -6.69 -2.14 -9.03
C CYS A 94 -6.76 -0.78 -8.34
N LEU A 95 -7.57 -0.69 -7.29
CA LEU A 95 -7.67 0.45 -6.40
C LEU A 95 -7.45 -0.05 -4.97
N TRP A 96 -6.57 0.59 -4.22
CA TRP A 96 -6.42 0.34 -2.79
C TRP A 96 -7.08 1.47 -2.00
N ARG A 97 -8.05 1.11 -1.18
CA ARG A 97 -8.75 2.03 -0.28
C ARG A 97 -8.24 1.84 1.13
N GLY A 98 -7.75 2.91 1.75
CA GLY A 98 -7.35 2.97 3.15
C GLY A 98 -8.30 3.87 3.94
N ILE A 99 -8.77 3.40 5.09
CA ILE A 99 -9.52 4.20 6.08
C ILE A 99 -8.88 3.90 7.43
N PHE A 100 -8.12 4.85 7.94
CA PHE A 100 -7.32 4.71 9.16
C PHE A 100 -7.70 5.85 10.11
N GLY A 101 -8.74 5.63 10.90
CA GLY A 101 -9.34 6.69 11.71
C GLY A 101 -9.90 7.82 10.86
N ASN A 102 -9.41 9.02 11.10
CA ASN A 102 -9.79 10.20 10.33
C ASN A 102 -9.02 10.34 9.00
N TYR A 103 -7.98 9.53 8.78
CA TYR A 103 -7.18 9.56 7.57
C TYR A 103 -7.76 8.59 6.54
N LYS A 104 -8.01 9.09 5.33
CA LYS A 104 -8.57 8.31 4.24
C LYS A 104 -7.75 8.49 2.98
N GLU A 105 -7.43 7.40 2.32
CA GLU A 105 -6.67 7.46 1.07
C GLU A 105 -7.18 6.47 0.03
N ILE A 106 -7.02 6.85 -1.23
CA ILE A 106 -7.27 6.03 -2.39
C ILE A 106 -6.07 6.10 -3.32
N ILE A 107 -5.60 4.95 -3.72
CA ILE A 107 -4.52 4.84 -4.70
C ILE A 107 -5.02 3.98 -5.85
N THR A 108 -5.06 4.55 -7.04
CA THR A 108 -5.39 3.82 -8.26
C THR A 108 -4.12 3.32 -8.92
N PHE A 109 -4.17 2.11 -9.46
CA PHE A 109 -3.04 1.45 -10.10
C PHE A 109 -3.40 0.98 -11.49
N GLU A 110 -2.58 1.35 -12.45
CA GLU A 110 -2.57 0.81 -13.81
C GLU A 110 -1.36 -0.12 -13.95
N ALA A 111 -1.58 -1.38 -14.29
CA ALA A 111 -0.51 -2.37 -14.38
C ALA A 111 -0.11 -2.62 -15.83
N LYS A 112 1.13 -2.27 -16.18
CA LYS A 112 1.75 -2.47 -17.50
C LYS A 112 2.88 -3.48 -17.41
N ILE A 113 2.52 -4.72 -17.05
CA ILE A 113 3.48 -5.80 -16.78
C ILE A 113 3.65 -6.78 -17.93
N GLU A 114 2.75 -6.78 -18.92
CA GLU A 114 2.85 -7.60 -20.13
C GLU A 114 3.84 -7.06 -21.16
N HIS A 115 4.30 -5.82 -20.97
CA HIS A 115 5.33 -5.22 -21.83
C HIS A 115 6.71 -5.81 -21.52
N THR A 116 7.59 -5.82 -22.52
CA THR A 116 8.97 -6.28 -22.31
C THR A 116 9.72 -5.33 -21.39
N PRO A 117 10.62 -5.81 -20.50
CA PRO A 117 11.42 -4.94 -19.62
C PRO A 117 12.27 -3.89 -20.37
N ALA A 118 12.69 -4.19 -21.60
CA ALA A 118 13.42 -3.27 -22.47
C ALA A 118 12.51 -2.21 -23.12
N GLY A 119 11.19 -2.32 -22.95
CA GLY A 119 10.23 -1.35 -23.45
C GLY A 119 10.33 0.00 -22.76
N LYS A 120 9.52 0.94 -23.23
CA LYS A 120 9.38 2.28 -22.65
C LYS A 120 7.91 2.55 -22.39
N ILE A 121 7.63 3.21 -21.29
CA ILE A 121 6.30 3.72 -20.96
C ILE A 121 5.95 4.82 -21.98
N ILE A 122 4.77 4.74 -22.56
CA ILE A 122 4.28 5.68 -23.58
C ILE A 122 3.21 6.62 -22.99
N ALA A 123 2.92 7.70 -23.68
CA ALA A 123 1.98 8.73 -23.20
C ALA A 123 0.56 8.18 -22.95
N SER A 124 0.12 7.17 -23.70
CA SER A 124 -1.19 6.55 -23.48
C SER A 124 -1.27 5.79 -22.16
N ASP A 125 -0.18 5.18 -21.68
CA ASP A 125 -0.13 4.49 -20.39
C ASP A 125 -0.31 5.48 -19.23
N ILE A 126 0.37 6.62 -19.34
CA ILE A 126 0.24 7.75 -18.42
C ILE A 126 -1.16 8.37 -18.50
N GLY A 127 -1.71 8.51 -19.71
CA GLY A 127 -3.06 9.03 -19.93
C GLY A 127 -4.14 8.16 -19.27
N GLN A 128 -3.98 6.84 -19.30
CA GLN A 128 -4.87 5.93 -18.59
C GLN A 128 -4.84 6.16 -17.08
N ALA A 129 -3.66 6.27 -16.48
CA ALA A 129 -3.51 6.55 -15.05
C ALA A 129 -4.11 7.92 -14.65
N HIS A 130 -3.95 8.96 -15.49
CA HIS A 130 -4.60 10.25 -15.28
C HIS A 130 -6.13 10.15 -15.31
N ASN A 131 -6.70 9.45 -16.29
CA ASN A 131 -8.14 9.25 -16.40
C ASN A 131 -8.72 8.50 -15.18
N GLN A 132 -8.01 7.50 -14.70
CA GLN A 132 -8.38 6.75 -13.50
C GLN A 132 -8.32 7.62 -12.24
N MET A 133 -7.28 8.44 -12.12
CA MET A 133 -7.16 9.41 -11.04
C MET A 133 -8.29 10.44 -11.06
N ALA A 134 -8.59 11.03 -12.23
CA ALA A 134 -9.66 12.01 -12.38
C ALA A 134 -11.03 11.39 -11.99
N ARG A 135 -11.26 10.14 -12.35
CA ARG A 135 -12.46 9.41 -11.95
C ARG A 135 -12.51 9.19 -10.44
N ALA A 136 -11.42 8.74 -9.84
CA ALA A 136 -11.35 8.56 -8.39
C ALA A 136 -11.55 9.88 -7.64
N ILE A 137 -10.99 11.00 -8.13
CA ILE A 137 -11.24 12.35 -7.59
C ILE A 137 -12.74 12.66 -7.63
N SER A 138 -13.38 12.49 -8.79
CA SER A 138 -14.81 12.77 -8.94
C SER A 138 -15.69 11.92 -8.00
N GLU A 139 -15.26 10.71 -7.69
CA GLU A 139 -16.04 9.75 -6.87
C GLU A 139 -15.79 9.92 -5.36
N TYR A 140 -14.53 10.22 -4.95
CA TYR A 140 -14.10 10.11 -3.57
C TYR A 140 -13.59 11.40 -2.92
N GLU A 141 -13.25 12.46 -3.68
CA GLU A 141 -12.68 13.69 -3.11
C GLU A 141 -13.62 14.34 -2.08
N ASN A 142 -14.91 14.46 -2.41
CA ASN A 142 -15.91 15.03 -1.50
C ASN A 142 -16.15 14.19 -0.23
N LEU A 143 -15.64 12.96 -0.19
CA LEU A 143 -15.68 12.08 0.98
C LEU A 143 -14.45 12.20 1.87
N GLY A 144 -13.55 13.14 1.55
CA GLY A 144 -12.35 13.45 2.32
C GLY A 144 -11.19 12.48 2.10
N TYR A 145 -11.12 11.83 0.92
CA TYR A 145 -9.98 10.97 0.58
C TYR A 145 -8.84 11.77 -0.05
N THR A 146 -7.61 11.46 0.38
CA THR A 146 -6.41 11.80 -0.36
C THR A 146 -6.23 10.82 -1.51
N ILE A 147 -6.10 11.31 -2.76
CA ILE A 147 -6.13 10.45 -3.94
C ILE A 147 -4.80 10.55 -4.69
N ARG A 148 -4.23 9.41 -5.03
CA ARG A 148 -3.03 9.30 -5.90
C ARG A 148 -3.25 8.22 -6.95
N SER A 149 -2.44 8.29 -8.00
CA SER A 149 -2.43 7.28 -9.07
C SER A 149 -1.01 6.89 -9.44
N SER A 150 -0.83 5.64 -9.78
CA SER A 150 0.47 5.08 -10.14
C SER A 150 0.35 4.09 -11.29
N VAL A 151 1.39 4.02 -12.12
CA VAL A 151 1.61 2.94 -13.08
C VAL A 151 2.57 1.94 -12.47
N ILE A 152 2.21 0.64 -12.50
CA ILE A 152 3.10 -0.45 -12.09
C ILE A 152 3.67 -1.11 -13.34
N THR A 153 5.00 -1.21 -13.42
CA THR A 153 5.66 -1.79 -14.59
C THR A 153 7.07 -2.28 -14.24
N HIS A 154 7.64 -3.13 -15.08
CA HIS A 154 9.05 -3.48 -15.03
C HIS A 154 9.92 -2.64 -15.98
N MET A 155 9.31 -1.76 -16.76
CA MET A 155 10.04 -0.82 -17.62
C MET A 155 10.71 0.28 -16.76
N SER A 156 11.94 0.63 -17.10
CA SER A 156 12.75 1.62 -16.36
C SER A 156 12.88 2.97 -17.07
N LYS A 157 12.22 3.15 -18.22
CA LYS A 157 12.34 4.36 -19.04
C LYS A 157 10.97 4.81 -19.53
N LEU A 158 10.83 6.14 -19.68
CA LEU A 158 9.70 6.76 -20.37
C LEU A 158 10.10 7.21 -21.77
N MET A 159 9.11 7.30 -22.65
CA MET A 159 9.24 8.11 -23.86
C MET A 159 9.18 9.62 -23.49
N PRO A 160 9.80 10.51 -24.27
CA PRO A 160 9.81 11.96 -23.95
C PRO A 160 8.41 12.58 -23.83
N ASP A 161 7.45 12.14 -24.62
CA ASP A 161 6.06 12.55 -24.56
C ASP A 161 5.34 12.04 -23.29
N ALA A 162 5.64 10.81 -22.86
CA ALA A 162 5.17 10.25 -21.60
C ALA A 162 5.76 11.01 -20.40
N GLU A 163 7.04 11.38 -20.45
CA GLU A 163 7.70 12.12 -19.39
C GLU A 163 7.08 13.52 -19.21
N SER A 164 6.83 14.22 -20.31
CA SER A 164 6.21 15.55 -20.28
C SER A 164 4.76 15.50 -19.77
N SER A 165 4.02 14.44 -20.06
CA SER A 165 2.62 14.27 -19.68
C SER A 165 2.40 13.64 -18.29
N ALA A 166 3.44 13.06 -17.69
CA ALA A 166 3.27 12.26 -16.47
C ALA A 166 2.82 13.09 -15.24
N GLY A 167 3.17 14.38 -15.15
CA GLY A 167 2.66 15.27 -14.10
C GLY A 167 2.86 14.68 -12.69
N ILE A 168 1.78 14.42 -11.99
CA ILE A 168 1.75 13.84 -10.64
C ILE A 168 1.71 12.30 -10.63
N ILE A 169 1.55 11.65 -11.78
CA ILE A 169 1.57 10.18 -11.86
C ILE A 169 2.98 9.68 -11.54
N ARG A 170 3.06 8.70 -10.67
CA ARG A 170 4.32 8.03 -10.32
C ARG A 170 4.34 6.63 -10.90
N ILE A 171 5.54 6.12 -11.07
CA ILE A 171 5.78 4.79 -11.61
C ILE A 171 6.41 3.96 -10.52
N ILE A 172 5.73 2.91 -10.11
CA ILE A 172 6.26 1.92 -9.17
C ILE A 172 6.85 0.78 -10.00
N THR A 173 8.12 0.46 -9.78
CA THR A 173 8.71 -0.67 -10.48
C THR A 173 8.21 -1.99 -9.87
N LYS A 174 8.11 -3.02 -10.70
CA LYS A 174 7.75 -4.37 -10.24
C LYS A 174 8.72 -4.88 -9.18
N ASP A 175 10.01 -4.54 -9.30
CA ASP A 175 11.03 -4.88 -8.31
C ASP A 175 10.73 -4.23 -6.96
N SER A 176 10.22 -2.99 -6.93
CA SER A 176 9.81 -2.33 -5.70
C SER A 176 8.65 -3.05 -5.00
N ILE A 177 7.71 -3.59 -5.77
CA ILE A 177 6.61 -4.40 -5.24
C ILE A 177 7.13 -5.73 -4.68
N SER A 178 8.08 -6.37 -5.37
CA SER A 178 8.70 -7.61 -4.89
C SER A 178 9.45 -7.41 -3.57
N GLU A 179 10.22 -6.34 -3.45
CA GLU A 179 10.96 -6.00 -2.22
C GLU A 179 10.01 -5.63 -1.05
N LEU A 180 8.90 -4.94 -1.35
CA LEU A 180 7.85 -4.70 -0.37
C LEU A 180 7.28 -6.03 0.13
N TRP A 181 6.97 -6.95 -0.77
CA TRP A 181 6.49 -8.28 -0.41
C TRP A 181 7.51 -9.05 0.47
N GLU A 182 8.79 -9.05 0.12
CA GLU A 182 9.82 -9.70 0.94
C GLU A 182 9.86 -9.12 2.36
N THR A 183 9.67 -7.82 2.50
CA THR A 183 9.57 -7.16 3.81
C THR A 183 8.36 -7.66 4.60
N ILE A 184 7.18 -7.70 3.95
CA ILE A 184 5.95 -8.20 4.57
C ILE A 184 6.05 -9.69 4.91
N ARG A 185 6.61 -10.52 4.02
CA ARG A 185 6.83 -11.96 4.24
C ARG A 185 7.67 -12.22 5.48
N ARG A 186 8.74 -11.43 5.65
CA ARG A 186 9.59 -11.52 6.85
C ARG A 186 8.80 -11.19 8.12
N LEU A 187 8.06 -10.07 8.13
CA LEU A 187 7.23 -9.66 9.27
C LEU A 187 6.15 -10.69 9.59
N LEU A 188 5.49 -11.22 8.57
CA LEU A 188 4.46 -12.25 8.72
C LEU A 188 5.05 -13.57 9.27
N THR A 189 6.27 -13.92 8.86
CA THR A 189 6.99 -15.08 9.39
C THR A 189 7.36 -14.89 10.85
N GLU A 190 7.88 -13.72 11.22
CA GLU A 190 8.18 -13.37 12.62
C GLU A 190 6.91 -13.40 13.48
N TYR A 191 5.81 -12.84 12.97
CA TYR A 191 4.51 -12.86 13.63
C TYR A 191 4.02 -14.28 13.88
N ARG A 192 4.06 -15.13 12.86
CA ARG A 192 3.66 -16.55 12.95
C ARG A 192 4.44 -17.32 14.00
N ASN A 193 5.72 -17.05 14.20
CA ASN A 193 6.58 -17.80 15.11
C ASN A 193 6.14 -17.69 16.58
N VAL A 194 5.44 -16.63 16.96
CA VAL A 194 4.93 -16.38 18.32
C VAL A 194 3.42 -16.60 18.40
N TRP A 195 2.72 -16.42 17.29
CA TRP A 195 1.26 -16.46 17.22
C TRP A 195 0.68 -17.84 17.53
N SER A 196 -0.42 -17.86 18.29
CA SER A 196 -1.19 -19.09 18.58
C SER A 196 -2.69 -18.80 18.52
N PRO A 197 -3.49 -19.67 17.89
CA PRO A 197 -4.94 -19.47 17.78
C PRO A 197 -5.66 -19.46 19.14
N ASP A 198 -5.16 -20.25 20.08
CA ASP A 198 -5.81 -20.50 21.37
C ASP A 198 -5.21 -19.69 22.53
N ASP A 199 -4.18 -18.87 22.25
CA ASP A 199 -3.48 -18.06 23.25
C ASP A 199 -3.53 -16.57 22.92
N LEU A 200 -4.41 -15.85 23.62
CA LEU A 200 -4.56 -14.39 23.48
C LEU A 200 -3.29 -13.62 23.88
N ASN A 201 -2.49 -14.14 24.82
CA ASN A 201 -1.24 -13.47 25.21
C ASN A 201 -0.19 -13.64 24.11
N ALA A 202 -0.08 -14.81 23.49
CA ALA A 202 0.79 -15.04 22.35
C ALA A 202 0.39 -14.13 21.16
N ARG A 203 -0.90 -13.98 20.86
CA ARG A 203 -1.39 -13.05 19.83
C ARG A 203 -1.02 -11.60 20.14
N ARG A 204 -1.24 -11.14 21.37
CA ARG A 204 -0.86 -9.79 21.81
C ARG A 204 0.64 -9.58 21.72
N GLN A 205 1.46 -10.52 22.19
CA GLN A 205 2.90 -10.45 22.12
C GLN A 205 3.40 -10.40 20.67
N SER A 206 2.83 -11.20 19.77
CA SER A 206 3.12 -11.14 18.33
C SER A 206 2.81 -9.75 17.76
N ALA A 207 1.64 -9.19 18.07
CA ALA A 207 1.23 -7.88 17.62
C ALA A 207 2.17 -6.78 18.12
N GLU A 208 2.46 -6.73 19.42
CA GLU A 208 3.37 -5.74 20.00
C GLU A 208 4.80 -5.82 19.41
N SER A 209 5.25 -7.01 19.04
CA SER A 209 6.57 -7.19 18.38
C SER A 209 6.63 -6.60 16.96
N LEU A 210 5.49 -6.47 16.28
CA LEU A 210 5.39 -5.87 14.95
C LEU A 210 5.34 -4.35 14.99
N LYS A 211 4.72 -3.76 16.01
CA LYS A 211 4.41 -2.33 16.08
C LYS A 211 5.58 -1.42 15.68
N PRO A 212 6.81 -1.59 16.17
CA PRO A 212 7.96 -0.76 15.80
C PRO A 212 8.49 -1.01 14.37
N LYS A 213 7.96 -2.00 13.66
CA LYS A 213 8.41 -2.43 12.33
C LYS A 213 7.40 -2.09 11.23
N LEU A 214 6.21 -1.67 11.63
CA LEU A 214 5.15 -1.31 10.69
C LEU A 214 5.22 0.17 10.33
N PRO A 215 4.80 0.55 9.12
CA PRO A 215 4.86 1.92 8.67
C PRO A 215 3.78 2.77 9.34
N GLN A 216 4.01 4.07 9.34
CA GLN A 216 2.99 5.02 9.75
C GLN A 216 1.89 5.18 8.69
N THR A 217 0.68 5.53 9.14
CA THR A 217 -0.44 5.88 8.24
C THR A 217 0.00 6.88 7.17
N GLY A 218 -0.45 6.68 5.93
CA GLY A 218 -0.11 7.56 4.81
C GLY A 218 1.29 7.36 4.22
N TRP A 219 2.04 6.35 4.65
CA TRP A 219 3.39 6.08 4.13
C TRP A 219 3.43 5.92 2.62
N LEU A 220 2.42 5.27 2.03
CA LEU A 220 2.39 5.04 0.58
C LEU A 220 2.07 6.33 -0.18
N ILE A 221 1.20 7.20 0.37
CA ILE A 221 0.96 8.53 -0.19
C ILE A 221 2.25 9.36 -0.15
N ARG A 222 2.99 9.35 0.96
CA ARG A 222 4.28 10.06 1.05
C ARG A 222 5.29 9.52 0.03
N ALA A 223 5.36 8.19 -0.14
CA ALA A 223 6.20 7.59 -1.18
C ALA A 223 5.80 8.06 -2.59
N LEU A 224 4.50 8.18 -2.87
CA LEU A 224 3.99 8.66 -4.15
C LEU A 224 4.11 10.19 -4.32
N ASP A 225 4.22 10.94 -3.24
CA ASP A 225 4.49 12.40 -3.27
C ASP A 225 5.97 12.72 -3.39
N TYR A 226 6.85 11.72 -3.28
CA TYR A 226 8.28 11.91 -3.43
C TYR A 226 8.62 12.53 -4.79
N ASN A 227 9.59 13.45 -4.81
CA ASN A 227 9.95 14.18 -6.01
C ASN A 227 10.82 13.36 -6.99
N ALA A 228 10.40 12.13 -7.26
CA ALA A 228 11.01 11.27 -8.28
C ALA A 228 9.92 10.65 -9.16
N ARG A 229 10.21 10.50 -10.44
CA ARG A 229 9.26 9.87 -11.38
C ARG A 229 9.06 8.39 -11.08
N PHE A 230 10.15 7.70 -10.85
CA PHE A 230 10.15 6.29 -10.48
C PHE A 230 10.26 6.14 -8.97
N ILE A 231 9.30 5.45 -8.38
CA ILE A 231 9.33 5.04 -6.99
C ILE A 231 10.09 3.73 -6.91
N THR A 232 11.37 3.85 -6.60
CA THR A 232 12.25 2.71 -6.43
C THR A 232 11.99 2.02 -5.08
N LYS A 233 12.55 0.82 -4.91
CA LYS A 233 12.51 0.11 -3.63
C LYS A 233 13.06 0.95 -2.47
N ASP A 234 14.10 1.72 -2.70
CA ASP A 234 14.72 2.54 -1.64
C ASP A 234 13.77 3.63 -1.15
N VAL A 235 13.05 4.30 -2.06
CA VAL A 235 12.02 5.28 -1.70
C VAL A 235 10.86 4.60 -0.98
N LEU A 236 10.33 3.50 -1.52
CA LEU A 236 9.19 2.80 -0.97
C LEU A 236 9.49 2.27 0.44
N LEU A 237 10.66 1.64 0.63
CA LEU A 237 11.04 1.08 1.92
C LEU A 237 11.54 2.13 2.93
N SER A 238 12.03 3.30 2.48
CA SER A 238 12.35 4.39 3.41
C SER A 238 11.08 4.96 4.04
N GLU A 239 10.01 5.14 3.27
CA GLU A 239 8.72 5.59 3.80
C GLU A 239 8.02 4.51 4.66
N TRP A 240 8.28 3.24 4.37
CA TRP A 240 7.83 2.14 5.23
C TRP A 240 8.47 2.18 6.62
N LYS A 241 9.73 2.62 6.73
CA LYS A 241 10.50 2.59 7.99
C LYS A 241 10.35 3.84 8.85
N GLN A 242 9.71 4.89 8.33
CA GLN A 242 9.43 6.12 9.09
C GLN A 242 8.21 5.95 9.99
#